data_8cb041b7e3212e451e8090b03b77d397
#
_entry.id   8cb041b7e3212e451e8090b03b77d397
#
_cell.length_a   1.000
_cell.length_b   1.000
_cell.length_c   1.000
_cell.angle_alpha   90.00
_cell.angle_beta   90.00
_cell.angle_gamma   90.00
#
_symmetry.space_group_name_H-M   'P 1'
#
loop_
_entity.id
_entity.type
_entity.pdbx_description
1 polymer ?
#
loop_
_entity_poly.entity_id
_entity_poly.type
_entity_poly.pdbx_seq_one_letter_code
_entity_poly.pdbx_strand_id
1 'polypeptide(L)'
;MSIASHRFDNEKRRRPDHHARQAMLTPSYVLEPIRALLGGIDLDPCTEPGNPTRARQFYHLPMDGCLLPWNARTVFCNPPYGEARNRWVEKCIDAHRAGSQVVLLIPAHTETQIFQRALSFAETVLLVKARLRFGVLRENGRQEAASHGSALFGFGVDLTPLSALGWVAKSAIKPEHADLFEGDTR
;
A
#
# COMPACT_ATOMS: atom_id res chain seq x y z
N MET A 1 -14.91 -39.91 44.74
CA MET A 1 -13.96 -39.80 43.63
C MET A 1 -14.34 -38.57 42.82
N SER A 2 -13.59 -37.49 43.01
CA SER A 2 -13.86 -36.17 42.37
C SER A 2 -13.07 -36.06 41.09
N ILE A 3 -13.76 -35.83 39.97
CA ILE A 3 -13.15 -35.62 38.67
C ILE A 3 -12.84 -34.15 38.57
N ALA A 4 -11.55 -33.79 38.69
CA ALA A 4 -11.08 -32.43 38.49
C ALA A 4 -11.25 -32.05 37.00
N SER A 5 -12.10 -31.07 36.74
CA SER A 5 -12.24 -30.45 35.45
C SER A 5 -11.00 -29.61 35.16
N HIS A 6 -10.16 -30.03 34.22
CA HIS A 6 -9.12 -29.19 33.66
C HIS A 6 -9.79 -28.08 32.85
N ARG A 7 -9.92 -26.90 33.45
CA ARG A 7 -10.12 -25.67 32.72
C ARG A 7 -8.84 -25.38 31.91
N PHE A 8 -8.91 -25.57 30.62
CA PHE A 8 -7.93 -24.97 29.70
C PHE A 8 -8.08 -23.47 29.80
N ASP A 9 -7.22 -22.86 30.57
CA ASP A 9 -7.00 -21.42 30.52
C ASP A 9 -6.44 -21.06 29.13
N ASN A 10 -7.36 -20.73 28.24
CA ASN A 10 -7.05 -20.14 26.94
C ASN A 10 -6.67 -18.68 27.18
N GLU A 11 -5.50 -18.45 27.80
CA GLU A 11 -4.85 -17.16 27.78
C GLU A 11 -4.65 -16.83 26.30
N LYS A 12 -5.59 -16.06 25.77
CA LYS A 12 -5.47 -15.45 24.46
C LYS A 12 -4.13 -14.74 24.45
N ARG A 13 -3.10 -15.37 23.86
CA ARG A 13 -1.87 -14.69 23.50
C ARG A 13 -2.32 -13.45 22.77
N ARG A 14 -2.25 -12.29 23.43
CA ARG A 14 -2.44 -10.97 22.81
C ARG A 14 -1.49 -10.95 21.64
N ARG A 15 -2.03 -11.09 20.42
CA ARG A 15 -1.24 -10.86 19.21
C ARG A 15 -0.71 -9.45 19.34
N PRO A 16 0.61 -9.25 19.25
CA PRO A 16 1.17 -7.91 19.33
C PRO A 16 0.43 -7.01 18.35
N ASP A 17 0.19 -5.79 18.79
CA ASP A 17 -0.64 -4.78 18.17
C ASP A 17 -0.64 -4.88 16.63
N HIS A 18 -1.80 -5.17 16.05
CA HIS A 18 -1.95 -5.38 14.60
C HIS A 18 -1.44 -4.15 13.80
N HIS A 19 -1.51 -2.96 14.42
CA HIS A 19 -1.03 -1.72 13.83
C HIS A 19 0.50 -1.66 13.72
N ALA A 20 1.25 -2.11 14.71
CA ALA A 20 2.71 -2.11 14.68
C ALA A 20 3.31 -3.08 13.64
N ARG A 21 2.56 -4.12 13.23
CA ARG A 21 2.98 -5.05 12.18
C ARG A 21 2.65 -4.57 10.76
N GLN A 22 1.88 -3.52 10.63
CA GLN A 22 1.37 -3.03 9.35
C GLN A 22 2.20 -1.88 8.77
N ALA A 23 3.05 -1.27 9.57
CA ALA A 23 3.95 -0.22 9.12
C ALA A 23 5.18 -0.85 8.45
N MET A 24 5.14 -0.96 7.14
CA MET A 24 6.23 -1.49 6.33
C MET A 24 6.92 -0.36 5.58
N LEU A 25 8.08 0.06 6.07
CA LEU A 25 8.89 1.08 5.41
C LEU A 25 9.33 0.60 4.03
N THR A 26 8.95 1.34 3.00
CA THR A 26 9.36 1.05 1.62
C THR A 26 10.88 1.12 1.50
N PRO A 27 11.55 0.09 0.95
CA PRO A 27 12.99 0.10 0.78
C PRO A 27 13.46 1.25 -0.10
N SER A 28 14.63 1.83 0.22
CA SER A 28 15.19 2.98 -0.51
C SER A 28 15.39 2.69 -1.99
N TYR A 29 15.78 1.46 -2.37
CA TYR A 29 15.98 1.10 -3.78
C TYR A 29 14.68 1.10 -4.61
N VAL A 30 13.50 1.06 -3.96
CA VAL A 30 12.18 1.26 -4.59
C VAL A 30 11.80 2.73 -4.52
N LEU A 31 11.99 3.36 -3.37
CA LEU A 31 11.51 4.70 -3.09
C LEU A 31 12.27 5.78 -3.86
N GLU A 32 13.61 5.66 -3.98
CA GLU A 32 14.41 6.67 -4.69
C GLU A 32 14.05 6.78 -6.19
N PRO A 33 13.90 5.67 -6.95
CA PRO A 33 13.41 5.75 -8.32
C PRO A 33 12.00 6.36 -8.44
N ILE A 34 11.09 6.03 -7.51
CA ILE A 34 9.73 6.62 -7.49
C ILE A 34 9.82 8.13 -7.25
N ARG A 35 10.64 8.56 -6.30
CA ARG A 35 10.84 9.99 -6.02
C ARG A 35 11.42 10.73 -7.22
N ALA A 36 12.39 10.13 -7.91
CA ALA A 36 12.96 10.69 -9.11
C ALA A 36 11.92 10.80 -10.24
N LEU A 37 11.11 9.77 -10.45
CA LEU A 37 10.04 9.74 -11.45
C LEU A 37 9.00 10.84 -11.21
N LEU A 38 8.59 11.04 -9.95
CA LEU A 38 7.61 12.05 -9.57
C LEU A 38 8.18 13.49 -9.50
N GLY A 39 9.51 13.64 -9.58
CA GLY A 39 10.17 14.91 -9.34
C GLY A 39 10.08 15.40 -7.89
N GLY A 40 9.87 14.47 -6.97
CA GLY A 40 9.60 14.67 -5.55
C GLY A 40 8.27 14.07 -5.11
N ILE A 41 8.10 13.88 -3.81
CA ILE A 41 6.84 13.42 -3.21
C ILE A 41 6.26 14.60 -2.43
N ASP A 42 5.12 15.13 -2.89
CA ASP A 42 4.45 16.22 -2.17
C ASP A 42 3.72 15.69 -0.93
N LEU A 43 3.11 14.49 -1.02
CA LEU A 43 2.40 13.88 0.08
C LEU A 43 2.70 12.39 0.23
N ASP A 44 2.99 11.96 1.46
CA ASP A 44 2.89 10.57 1.92
C ASP A 44 1.82 10.50 3.02
N PRO A 45 0.64 9.93 2.73
CA PRO A 45 -0.49 9.99 3.67
C PRO A 45 -0.46 8.91 4.75
N CYS A 46 0.52 8.01 4.75
CA CYS A 46 0.56 6.86 5.66
C CYS A 46 1.99 6.41 6.01
N THR A 47 2.85 7.38 6.24
CA THR A 47 4.26 7.15 6.56
C THR A 47 4.49 6.90 8.05
N GLU A 48 5.75 6.76 8.43
CA GLU A 48 6.22 6.63 9.81
C GLU A 48 6.75 7.97 10.35
N PRO A 49 6.81 8.12 11.68
CA PRO A 49 7.54 9.22 12.31
C PRO A 49 8.97 9.32 11.73
N GLY A 50 9.41 10.54 11.44
CA GLY A 50 10.71 10.77 10.81
C GLY A 50 10.66 10.88 9.30
N ASN A 51 9.49 10.68 8.66
CA ASN A 51 9.27 10.92 7.23
C ASN A 51 10.31 10.22 6.33
N PRO A 52 10.41 8.89 6.34
CA PRO A 52 11.40 8.16 5.56
C PRO A 52 11.23 8.37 4.05
N THR A 53 10.04 8.72 3.58
CA THR A 53 9.77 9.06 2.18
C THR A 53 10.25 10.44 1.77
N ARG A 54 10.64 11.30 2.73
CA ARG A 54 11.03 12.70 2.51
C ARG A 54 9.97 13.47 1.72
N ALA A 55 8.69 13.19 1.99
CA ALA A 55 7.58 13.93 1.41
C ALA A 55 7.53 15.34 2.00
N ARG A 56 7.06 16.32 1.22
CA ARG A 56 6.89 17.70 1.71
C ARG A 56 5.84 17.79 2.81
N GLN A 57 4.76 17.02 2.65
CA GLN A 57 3.71 16.82 3.63
C GLN A 57 3.57 15.33 3.91
N PHE A 58 3.33 14.96 5.16
CA PHE A 58 3.17 13.56 5.50
C PHE A 58 2.24 13.39 6.69
N TYR A 59 1.55 12.26 6.73
CA TYR A 59 0.70 11.85 7.84
C TYR A 59 1.20 10.52 8.40
N HIS A 60 1.17 10.41 9.71
CA HIS A 60 1.51 9.18 10.42
C HIS A 60 0.61 9.02 11.65
N LEU A 61 0.56 7.83 12.24
CA LEU A 61 -0.23 7.59 13.45
C LEU A 61 0.17 8.58 14.57
N PRO A 62 -0.79 9.11 15.34
CA PRO A 62 -2.20 8.68 15.40
C PRO A 62 -3.14 9.31 14.35
N MET A 63 -2.62 10.07 13.39
CA MET A 63 -3.43 10.65 12.32
C MET A 63 -3.91 9.56 11.35
N ASP A 64 -5.21 9.57 11.02
CA ASP A 64 -5.73 8.74 9.93
C ASP A 64 -5.65 9.52 8.61
N GLY A 65 -4.64 9.24 7.80
CA GLY A 65 -4.42 9.92 6.53
C GLY A 65 -5.57 9.74 5.52
N CYS A 66 -6.42 8.71 5.66
CA CYS A 66 -7.62 8.57 4.83
C CYS A 66 -8.66 9.66 5.10
N LEU A 67 -8.70 10.22 6.31
CA LEU A 67 -9.65 11.26 6.70
C LEU A 67 -9.13 12.67 6.42
N LEU A 68 -7.83 12.80 6.13
CA LEU A 68 -7.20 14.09 5.90
C LEU A 68 -7.22 14.48 4.41
N PRO A 69 -7.10 15.78 4.08
CA PRO A 69 -7.08 16.24 2.69
C PRO A 69 -5.76 15.84 1.99
N TRP A 70 -5.86 15.47 0.71
CA TRP A 70 -4.71 15.19 -0.16
C TRP A 70 -4.54 16.28 -1.22
N ASN A 71 -4.28 17.51 -0.78
CA ASN A 71 -4.04 18.65 -1.66
C ASN A 71 -2.57 18.64 -2.14
N ALA A 72 -2.23 17.70 -3.01
CA ALA A 72 -0.86 17.46 -3.43
C ALA A 72 -0.81 17.13 -4.94
N ARG A 73 0.23 17.58 -5.63
CA ARG A 73 0.43 17.23 -7.03
C ARG A 73 0.94 15.80 -7.20
N THR A 74 1.84 15.38 -6.33
CA THR A 74 2.45 14.04 -6.35
C THR A 74 2.26 13.34 -5.02
N VAL A 75 1.74 12.11 -5.07
CA VAL A 75 1.45 11.29 -3.89
C VAL A 75 2.13 9.95 -4.01
N PHE A 76 2.80 9.52 -2.95
CA PHE A 76 3.24 8.14 -2.79
C PHE A 76 2.47 7.53 -1.60
N CYS A 77 1.79 6.42 -1.83
CA CYS A 77 0.98 5.75 -0.82
C CYS A 77 1.39 4.27 -0.70
N ASN A 78 1.91 3.87 0.47
CA ASN A 78 2.11 2.48 0.87
C ASN A 78 1.21 2.22 2.10
N PRO A 79 -0.08 1.91 1.89
CA PRO A 79 -1.05 1.89 2.98
C PRO A 79 -0.85 0.73 3.93
N PRO A 80 -1.33 0.82 5.19
CA PRO A 80 -1.36 -0.30 6.10
C PRO A 80 -2.07 -1.51 5.49
N TYR A 81 -1.52 -2.71 5.72
CA TYR A 81 -2.14 -3.94 5.24
C TYR A 81 -3.27 -4.38 6.17
N GLY A 82 -4.43 -4.69 5.62
CA GLY A 82 -5.59 -5.11 6.39
C GLY A 82 -6.91 -4.68 5.73
N GLU A 83 -8.02 -4.79 6.47
CA GLU A 83 -9.37 -4.48 5.98
C GLU A 83 -9.54 -3.01 5.53
N ALA A 84 -8.81 -2.09 6.14
CA ALA A 84 -8.85 -0.67 5.78
C ALA A 84 -8.26 -0.36 4.39
N ARG A 85 -7.62 -1.32 3.71
CA ARG A 85 -6.92 -1.09 2.44
C ARG A 85 -7.84 -0.58 1.32
N ASN A 86 -9.10 -1.02 1.31
CA ASN A 86 -10.08 -0.55 0.33
C ASN A 86 -10.24 0.97 0.37
N ARG A 87 -10.32 1.56 1.56
CA ARG A 87 -10.43 3.01 1.74
C ARG A 87 -9.23 3.76 1.18
N TRP A 88 -8.03 3.19 1.31
CA TRP A 88 -6.80 3.79 0.81
C TRP A 88 -6.74 3.78 -0.72
N VAL A 89 -7.19 2.70 -1.36
CA VAL A 89 -7.25 2.63 -2.83
C VAL A 89 -8.26 3.63 -3.37
N GLU A 90 -9.46 3.73 -2.79
CA GLU A 90 -10.45 4.73 -3.20
C GLU A 90 -9.91 6.15 -3.01
N LYS A 91 -9.21 6.42 -1.92
CA LYS A 91 -8.59 7.72 -1.68
C LYS A 91 -7.51 8.06 -2.71
N CYS A 92 -6.72 7.08 -3.17
CA CYS A 92 -5.77 7.25 -4.28
C CYS A 92 -6.49 7.58 -5.59
N ILE A 93 -7.59 6.88 -5.89
CA ILE A 93 -8.42 7.12 -7.07
C ILE A 93 -9.02 8.53 -7.03
N ASP A 94 -9.56 8.95 -5.89
CA ASP A 94 -10.14 10.28 -5.71
C ASP A 94 -9.08 11.39 -5.86
N ALA A 95 -7.89 11.18 -5.30
CA ALA A 95 -6.78 12.12 -5.48
C ALA A 95 -6.37 12.24 -6.95
N HIS A 96 -6.32 11.11 -7.67
CA HIS A 96 -6.05 11.12 -9.11
C HIS A 96 -7.14 11.85 -9.88
N ARG A 97 -8.42 11.62 -9.60
CA ARG A 97 -9.54 12.33 -10.22
C ARG A 97 -9.49 13.85 -9.96
N ALA A 98 -8.94 14.23 -8.81
CA ALA A 98 -8.69 15.63 -8.48
C ALA A 98 -7.43 16.23 -9.15
N GLY A 99 -6.72 15.44 -9.97
CA GLY A 99 -5.55 15.91 -10.76
C GLY A 99 -4.20 15.55 -10.16
N SER A 100 -4.14 14.76 -9.08
CA SER A 100 -2.87 14.29 -8.52
C SER A 100 -2.27 13.15 -9.36
N GLN A 101 -0.95 13.10 -9.44
CA GLN A 101 -0.19 11.93 -9.83
C GLN A 101 0.04 11.05 -8.61
N VAL A 102 -0.41 9.81 -8.64
CA VAL A 102 -0.33 8.92 -7.49
C VAL A 102 0.42 7.64 -7.83
N VAL A 103 1.38 7.26 -6.99
CA VAL A 103 2.00 5.93 -7.00
C VAL A 103 1.55 5.19 -5.74
N LEU A 104 0.79 4.12 -5.93
CA LEU A 104 0.28 3.24 -4.88
C LEU A 104 1.08 1.95 -4.85
N LEU A 105 1.54 1.53 -3.67
CA LEU A 105 2.22 0.25 -3.44
C LEU A 105 1.33 -0.66 -2.59
N ILE A 106 0.92 -1.80 -3.14
CA ILE A 106 0.12 -2.81 -2.41
C ILE A 106 0.60 -4.24 -2.72
N PRO A 107 0.18 -5.24 -1.92
CA PRO A 107 0.38 -6.65 -2.25
C PRO A 107 -0.19 -7.03 -3.61
N ALA A 108 0.55 -7.87 -4.36
CA ALA A 108 0.14 -8.34 -5.69
C ALA A 108 -0.83 -9.53 -5.60
N HIS A 109 -1.91 -9.37 -4.84
CA HIS A 109 -3.01 -10.33 -4.77
C HIS A 109 -3.99 -10.07 -5.92
N THR A 110 -3.65 -10.56 -7.09
CA THR A 110 -4.33 -10.23 -8.36
C THR A 110 -5.79 -10.65 -8.39
N GLU A 111 -6.17 -11.63 -7.59
CA GLU A 111 -7.52 -12.18 -7.46
C GLU A 111 -8.46 -11.30 -6.62
N THR A 112 -7.92 -10.33 -5.88
CA THR A 112 -8.72 -9.53 -4.96
C THR A 112 -9.42 -8.37 -5.66
N GLN A 113 -10.64 -8.05 -5.22
CA GLN A 113 -11.40 -6.90 -5.73
C GLN A 113 -10.62 -5.59 -5.63
N ILE A 114 -9.87 -5.40 -4.52
CA ILE A 114 -9.04 -4.21 -4.31
C ILE A 114 -7.94 -4.07 -5.36
N PHE A 115 -7.29 -5.19 -5.75
CA PHE A 115 -6.29 -5.18 -6.80
C PHE A 115 -6.91 -4.85 -8.15
N GLN A 116 -8.03 -5.48 -8.48
CA GLN A 116 -8.78 -5.23 -9.71
C GLN A 116 -9.30 -3.79 -9.76
N ARG A 117 -9.77 -3.25 -8.63
CA ARG A 117 -10.18 -1.86 -8.51
C ARG A 117 -9.02 -0.90 -8.77
N ALA A 118 -7.87 -1.11 -8.16
CA ALA A 118 -6.67 -0.31 -8.44
C ALA A 118 -6.28 -0.39 -9.92
N LEU A 119 -6.31 -1.59 -10.51
CA LEU A 119 -5.93 -1.84 -11.91
C LEU A 119 -6.85 -1.11 -12.89
N SER A 120 -8.15 -1.02 -12.61
CA SER A 120 -9.12 -0.36 -13.51
C SER A 120 -8.95 1.16 -13.61
N PHE A 121 -8.24 1.79 -12.65
CA PHE A 121 -7.98 3.24 -12.67
C PHE A 121 -6.52 3.60 -12.94
N ALA A 122 -5.60 2.62 -12.80
CA ALA A 122 -4.20 2.87 -13.05
C ALA A 122 -3.91 3.03 -14.55
N GLU A 123 -3.03 3.94 -14.91
CA GLU A 123 -2.48 4.05 -16.27
C GLU A 123 -1.49 2.91 -16.52
N THR A 124 -0.67 2.60 -15.53
CA THR A 124 0.33 1.54 -15.58
C THR A 124 0.38 0.76 -14.28
N VAL A 125 0.72 -0.52 -14.38
CA VAL A 125 1.02 -1.38 -13.24
C VAL A 125 2.41 -1.97 -13.38
N LEU A 126 3.17 -2.01 -12.28
CA LEU A 126 4.47 -2.65 -12.20
C LEU A 126 4.40 -3.79 -11.19
N LEU A 127 4.60 -5.01 -11.65
CA LEU A 127 4.76 -6.18 -10.78
C LEU A 127 6.22 -6.26 -10.34
N VAL A 128 6.47 -6.03 -9.07
CA VAL A 128 7.84 -5.92 -8.52
C VAL A 128 8.54 -7.27 -8.59
N LYS A 129 9.77 -7.26 -9.12
CA LYS A 129 10.63 -8.44 -9.19
C LYS A 129 11.05 -8.84 -7.78
N ALA A 130 10.83 -10.08 -7.41
CA ALA A 130 11.09 -10.63 -6.09
C ALA A 130 10.23 -9.99 -4.97
N ARG A 131 10.36 -10.52 -3.76
CA ARG A 131 9.66 -10.01 -2.58
C ARG A 131 10.40 -8.83 -2.00
N LEU A 132 9.68 -7.73 -1.75
CA LEU A 132 10.26 -6.58 -1.09
C LEU A 132 10.68 -6.92 0.34
N ARG A 133 11.82 -6.40 0.75
CA ARG A 133 12.28 -6.43 2.13
C ARG A 133 11.96 -5.09 2.76
N PHE A 134 10.83 -5.03 3.44
CA PHE A 134 10.43 -3.82 4.13
C PHE A 134 11.30 -3.60 5.37
N GLY A 135 11.66 -2.36 5.61
CA GLY A 135 12.30 -1.98 6.86
C GLY A 135 11.31 -2.07 8.00
N VAL A 136 11.17 -3.23 8.64
CA VAL A 136 10.46 -3.32 9.91
C VAL A 136 11.46 -2.92 10.98
N LEU A 137 11.15 -1.87 11.72
CA LEU A 137 11.84 -1.52 12.96
C LEU A 137 11.52 -2.60 14.01
N ARG A 138 12.15 -3.77 13.89
CA ARG A 138 12.20 -4.75 14.97
C ARG A 138 13.38 -4.44 15.86
N GLU A 139 13.30 -4.78 17.12
CA GLU A 139 14.37 -4.63 18.12
C GLU A 139 15.73 -5.19 17.68
N ASN A 140 15.74 -6.10 16.70
CA ASN A 140 16.97 -6.74 16.16
C ASN A 140 17.42 -6.18 14.80
N GLY A 141 16.80 -5.12 14.27
CA GLY A 141 17.20 -4.47 13.01
C GLY A 141 17.09 -5.34 11.74
N ARG A 142 16.45 -6.51 11.81
CA ARG A 142 16.31 -7.41 10.64
C ARG A 142 15.15 -6.99 9.76
N GLN A 143 15.44 -6.82 8.47
CA GLN A 143 14.42 -6.68 7.42
C GLN A 143 13.87 -8.05 7.05
N GLU A 144 12.56 -8.23 7.15
CA GLU A 144 11.89 -9.44 6.66
C GLU A 144 11.39 -9.23 5.23
N ALA A 145 11.52 -10.26 4.40
CA ALA A 145 10.87 -10.28 3.11
C ALA A 145 9.35 -10.36 3.30
N ALA A 146 8.60 -9.62 2.50
CA ALA A 146 7.14 -9.75 2.46
C ALA A 146 6.72 -11.21 2.20
N SER A 147 5.61 -11.62 2.78
CA SER A 147 5.04 -12.97 2.54
C SER A 147 4.46 -13.13 1.14
N HIS A 148 4.27 -12.03 0.42
CA HIS A 148 3.64 -11.93 -0.90
C HIS A 148 4.46 -11.06 -1.85
N GLY A 149 4.18 -11.12 -3.14
CA GLY A 149 4.65 -10.17 -4.13
C GLY A 149 4.07 -8.78 -3.90
N SER A 150 4.65 -7.78 -4.52
CA SER A 150 4.19 -6.39 -4.46
C SER A 150 3.92 -5.84 -5.85
N ALA A 151 2.98 -4.92 -5.95
CA ALA A 151 2.68 -4.20 -7.18
C ALA A 151 2.66 -2.69 -6.92
N LEU A 152 3.17 -1.93 -7.88
CA LEU A 152 3.01 -0.47 -7.95
C LEU A 152 1.94 -0.16 -8.99
N PHE A 153 1.06 0.76 -8.66
CA PHE A 153 0.04 1.30 -9.57
C PHE A 153 0.32 2.77 -9.79
N GLY A 154 0.43 3.17 -11.06
CA GLY A 154 0.57 4.56 -11.45
C GLY A 154 -0.77 5.13 -11.90
N PHE A 155 -1.32 6.06 -11.14
CA PHE A 155 -2.51 6.82 -11.51
C PHE A 155 -2.07 8.17 -12.06
N GLY A 156 -2.24 8.37 -13.37
CA GLY A 156 -1.68 9.52 -14.07
C GLY A 156 -0.14 9.52 -14.07
N VAL A 157 0.48 8.36 -13.93
CA VAL A 157 1.93 8.16 -13.90
C VAL A 157 2.30 6.96 -14.75
N ASP A 158 3.18 7.14 -15.73
CA ASP A 158 3.80 6.05 -16.48
C ASP A 158 4.97 5.48 -15.67
N LEU A 159 4.82 4.22 -15.21
CA LEU A 159 5.84 3.51 -14.44
C LEU A 159 6.91 2.84 -15.32
N THR A 160 6.86 2.97 -16.65
CA THR A 160 7.85 2.36 -17.58
C THR A 160 9.30 2.70 -17.21
N PRO A 161 9.66 3.93 -16.77
CA PRO A 161 11.02 4.23 -16.34
C PRO A 161 11.50 3.41 -15.13
N LEU A 162 10.58 2.79 -14.38
CA LEU A 162 10.87 1.92 -13.23
C LEU A 162 11.04 0.45 -13.61
N SER A 163 11.13 0.09 -14.89
CA SER A 163 11.18 -1.31 -15.38
C SER A 163 12.34 -2.13 -14.80
N ALA A 164 13.39 -1.49 -14.30
CA ALA A 164 14.46 -2.19 -13.56
C ALA A 164 13.97 -2.85 -12.25
N LEU A 165 12.86 -2.34 -11.68
CA LEU A 165 12.25 -2.88 -10.45
C LEU A 165 11.33 -4.08 -10.73
N GLY A 166 10.88 -4.29 -11.97
CA GLY A 166 9.95 -5.35 -12.28
C GLY A 166 9.35 -5.26 -13.68
N TRP A 167 8.31 -6.05 -13.90
CA TRP A 167 7.58 -6.07 -15.16
C TRP A 167 6.50 -5.00 -15.16
N VAL A 168 6.46 -4.18 -16.21
CA VAL A 168 5.51 -3.07 -16.37
C VAL A 168 4.53 -3.38 -17.49
N ALA A 169 3.26 -3.13 -17.25
CA ALA A 169 2.22 -3.15 -18.26
C ALA A 169 1.39 -1.86 -18.20
N LYS A 170 0.89 -1.43 -19.34
CA LYS A 170 -0.20 -0.46 -19.41
C LYS A 170 -1.50 -1.16 -19.06
N SER A 171 -2.33 -0.53 -18.24
CA SER A 171 -3.65 -1.08 -17.97
C SER A 171 -4.51 -1.00 -19.24
N ALA A 172 -5.11 -2.13 -19.58
CA ALA A 172 -6.06 -2.23 -20.69
C ALA A 172 -7.51 -2.08 -20.21
N ILE A 173 -7.72 -2.03 -18.90
CA ILE A 173 -9.06 -1.92 -18.32
C ILE A 173 -9.44 -0.43 -18.36
N LYS A 174 -10.48 -0.14 -19.14
CA LYS A 174 -11.03 1.22 -19.19
C LYS A 174 -11.96 1.46 -18.00
N PRO A 175 -12.02 2.70 -17.46
CA PRO A 175 -12.89 3.03 -16.32
C PRO A 175 -14.37 2.65 -16.52
N GLU A 176 -14.87 2.71 -17.74
CA GLU A 176 -16.23 2.28 -18.08
C GLU A 176 -16.52 0.80 -17.88
N HIS A 177 -15.48 -0.03 -17.71
CA HIS A 177 -15.60 -1.46 -17.41
C HIS A 177 -15.35 -1.79 -15.93
N ALA A 178 -15.04 -0.79 -15.11
CA ALA A 178 -14.79 -0.98 -13.68
C ALA A 178 -16.05 -1.44 -12.92
N ASP A 179 -17.23 -1.06 -13.42
CA ASP A 179 -18.53 -1.38 -12.80
C ASP A 179 -18.91 -2.87 -12.95
N LEU A 180 -18.24 -3.61 -13.83
CA LEU A 180 -18.49 -5.05 -14.01
C LEU A 180 -18.11 -5.89 -12.77
N PHE A 181 -17.38 -5.30 -11.82
CA PHE A 181 -16.93 -5.96 -10.60
C PHE A 181 -17.70 -5.53 -9.34
N GLU A 182 -18.69 -4.64 -9.47
CA GLU A 182 -19.51 -4.17 -8.33
C GLU A 182 -20.68 -5.13 -7.98
N GLY A 183 -20.84 -6.24 -8.72
CA GLY A 183 -22.06 -7.06 -8.74
C GLY A 183 -22.11 -8.28 -7.84
N ASP A 184 -21.10 -8.63 -7.04
CA ASP A 184 -21.12 -9.86 -6.24
C ASP A 184 -20.75 -9.64 -4.76
N THR A 185 -21.63 -8.90 -4.07
CA THR A 185 -21.71 -8.93 -2.60
C THR A 185 -22.84 -9.85 -2.19
N ARG A 186 -22.61 -11.17 -2.19
CA ARG A 186 -23.40 -12.14 -1.43
C ARG A 186 -22.51 -12.93 -0.49
#